data_eef8f57a726eb9623e21c7f27970e538
#
_entry.id   eef8f57a726eb9623e21c7f27970e538
#
_cell.length_a   1.000
_cell.length_b   1.000
_cell.length_c   1.000
_cell.angle_alpha   90.00
_cell.angle_beta   90.00
_cell.angle_gamma   90.00
#
_symmetry.space_group_name_H-M   'P 1'
#
loop_
_entity.id
_entity.type
_entity.pdbx_description
1 polymer ?
#
loop_
_entity_poly.entity_id
_entity_poly.type
_entity_poly.pdbx_seq_one_letter_code
_entity_poly.pdbx_strand_id
1 'polypeptide(L)'
;YEGGLKPELYHDLGIDKMEPYNRQGMIMVGDKNTLITGGRPNNPRLLMSDSDWIDFNKNAPEKTIPRIKDETPVEEWVNSIKNDTLPLSNFEYSAGLTEMALLGCLAQRFNADLEYNADKMKITNREDVDAFLKPPVRKGWSYGEQF
;
A
#
# COMPACT_ATOMS: atom_id res chain seq x y z
N TYR A 1 -4.68 -1.62 12.02
CA TYR A 1 -5.74 -2.60 11.90
C TYR A 1 -5.63 -3.65 13.01
N GLU A 2 -6.59 -3.71 13.89
CA GLU A 2 -6.61 -4.70 14.99
C GLU A 2 -6.95 -6.12 14.52
N GLY A 3 -7.45 -6.29 13.30
CA GLY A 3 -7.74 -7.60 12.72
C GLY A 3 -6.51 -8.37 12.25
N GLY A 4 -5.42 -7.69 11.94
CA GLY A 4 -4.21 -8.33 11.44
C GLY A 4 -4.43 -9.29 10.26
N LEU A 5 -3.48 -10.16 10.03
CA LEU A 5 -3.63 -11.31 9.13
C LEU A 5 -4.57 -12.33 9.74
N LYS A 6 -5.29 -13.08 8.91
CA LYS A 6 -5.99 -14.27 9.41
C LYS A 6 -4.98 -15.15 10.13
N PRO A 7 -5.23 -15.53 11.40
CA PRO A 7 -4.25 -16.30 12.16
C PRO A 7 -3.76 -17.57 11.45
N GLU A 8 -4.63 -18.23 10.71
CA GLU A 8 -4.32 -19.44 9.95
C GLU A 8 -3.25 -19.18 8.89
N LEU A 9 -3.44 -18.19 8.02
CA LEU A 9 -2.47 -17.86 6.97
C LEU A 9 -1.11 -17.47 7.56
N TYR A 10 -1.12 -16.77 8.66
CA TYR A 10 0.09 -16.32 9.35
C TYR A 10 0.90 -17.49 9.93
N HIS A 11 0.21 -18.45 10.53
CA HIS A 11 0.80 -19.67 11.08
C HIS A 11 1.21 -20.63 9.98
N ASP A 12 0.37 -20.83 8.96
CA ASP A 12 0.65 -21.72 7.83
C ASP A 12 1.91 -21.31 7.07
N LEU A 13 2.16 -20.00 6.96
CA LEU A 13 3.36 -19.47 6.34
C LEU A 13 4.57 -19.38 7.30
N GLY A 14 4.40 -19.73 8.58
CA GLY A 14 5.47 -19.72 9.58
C GLY A 14 5.98 -18.32 9.95
N ILE A 15 5.26 -17.26 9.58
CA ILE A 15 5.67 -15.87 9.79
C ILE A 15 5.66 -15.49 11.26
N ASP A 16 4.82 -16.14 12.07
CA ASP A 16 4.75 -15.98 13.53
C ASP A 16 6.10 -16.17 14.23
N LYS A 17 7.03 -16.89 13.60
CA LYS A 17 8.38 -17.18 14.10
C LYS A 17 9.46 -16.30 13.47
N MET A 18 9.09 -15.42 12.54
CA MET A 18 10.03 -14.61 11.76
C MET A 18 10.09 -13.16 12.28
N GLU A 19 11.11 -12.82 13.06
CA GLU A 19 11.40 -11.42 13.41
C GLU A 19 12.01 -10.68 12.19
N PRO A 20 11.62 -9.42 11.89
CA PRO A 20 10.62 -8.58 12.58
C PRO A 20 9.20 -8.71 12.01
N TYR A 21 8.95 -9.68 11.15
CA TYR A 21 7.70 -9.82 10.38
C TYR A 21 6.51 -10.31 11.23
N ASN A 22 6.81 -10.86 12.41
CA ASN A 22 5.82 -11.44 13.31
C ASN A 22 4.95 -10.41 14.06
N ARG A 23 5.16 -9.11 13.86
CA ARG A 23 4.39 -8.06 14.58
C ARG A 23 3.46 -7.28 13.66
N GLN A 24 3.99 -6.81 12.57
CA GLN A 24 3.23 -6.05 11.57
C GLN A 24 3.99 -6.05 10.25
N GLY A 25 3.26 -5.90 9.17
CA GLY A 25 3.84 -5.91 7.83
C GLY A 25 2.79 -6.17 6.78
N MET A 26 3.24 -6.61 5.63
CA MET A 26 2.41 -6.95 4.49
C MET A 26 2.82 -8.34 3.97
N ILE A 27 1.84 -9.11 3.53
CA ILE A 27 2.05 -10.35 2.79
C ILE A 27 1.44 -10.19 1.41
N MET A 28 2.21 -10.51 0.38
CA MET A 28 1.74 -10.59 -1.00
C MET A 28 1.95 -12.00 -1.51
N VAL A 29 0.86 -12.72 -1.70
CA VAL A 29 0.87 -14.10 -2.21
C VAL A 29 0.84 -14.05 -3.73
N GLY A 30 1.91 -14.47 -4.36
CA GLY A 30 2.02 -14.59 -5.81
C GLY A 30 1.91 -16.06 -6.27
N ASP A 31 1.91 -16.26 -7.57
CA ASP A 31 1.84 -17.59 -8.21
C ASP A 31 3.13 -18.41 -8.06
N LYS A 32 4.26 -17.77 -7.86
CA LYS A 32 5.58 -18.43 -7.75
C LYS A 32 6.17 -18.36 -6.35
N ASN A 33 5.92 -17.28 -5.64
CA ASN A 33 6.47 -17.08 -4.31
C ASN A 33 5.63 -16.08 -3.51
N THR A 34 5.85 -16.00 -2.23
CA THR A 34 5.21 -15.04 -1.33
C THR A 34 6.23 -14.01 -0.87
N LEU A 35 5.88 -12.73 -1.03
CA LEU A 35 6.67 -11.61 -0.51
C LEU A 35 6.11 -11.19 0.86
N ILE A 36 7.01 -11.02 1.82
CA ILE A 36 6.69 -10.43 3.12
C ILE A 36 7.49 -9.15 3.35
N THR A 37 6.91 -8.23 4.11
CA THR A 37 7.61 -7.01 4.56
C THR A 37 7.42 -6.81 6.05
N GLY A 38 8.30 -6.06 6.68
CA GLY A 38 8.03 -5.50 8.00
C GLY A 38 7.06 -4.33 7.93
N GLY A 39 6.76 -3.74 9.08
CA GLY A 39 5.96 -2.52 9.15
C GLY A 39 6.57 -1.39 8.34
N ARG A 40 5.75 -0.52 7.73
CA ARG A 40 6.19 0.53 6.79
C ARG A 40 6.95 -0.03 5.58
N PRO A 41 6.40 -0.95 4.85
CA PRO A 41 6.97 -1.92 3.88
C PRO A 41 8.52 -1.92 3.82
N ASN A 42 9.16 -2.14 4.94
CA ASN A 42 10.62 -2.25 5.02
C ASN A 42 11.05 -3.74 5.01
N ASN A 43 12.32 -3.96 4.78
CA ASN A 43 12.93 -5.30 4.75
C ASN A 43 12.13 -6.31 3.91
N PRO A 44 11.83 -6.02 2.63
CA PRO A 44 11.11 -6.96 1.78
C PRO A 44 11.91 -8.26 1.65
N ARG A 45 11.22 -9.39 1.79
CA ARG A 45 11.82 -10.72 1.68
C ARG A 45 10.85 -11.69 1.02
N LEU A 46 11.38 -12.56 0.15
CA LEU A 46 10.65 -13.72 -0.35
C LEU A 46 10.67 -14.85 0.70
N LEU A 47 9.54 -15.54 0.85
CA LEU A 47 9.43 -16.73 1.71
C LEU A 47 10.12 -17.91 1.02
N MET A 48 11.36 -18.11 1.41
CA MET A 48 12.23 -19.20 0.96
C MET A 48 13.23 -19.53 2.07
N SER A 49 14.02 -20.58 1.91
CA SER A 49 15.08 -20.91 2.86
C SER A 49 16.10 -19.78 2.97
N ASP A 50 16.82 -19.68 4.07
CA ASP A 50 17.86 -18.66 4.24
C ASP A 50 19.00 -18.80 3.22
N SER A 51 19.35 -20.02 2.83
CA SER A 51 20.33 -20.29 1.78
C SER A 51 19.87 -19.75 0.42
N ASP A 52 18.62 -20.03 0.04
CA ASP A 52 18.05 -19.55 -1.22
C ASP A 52 17.91 -18.02 -1.24
N TRP A 53 17.55 -17.44 -0.10
CA TRP A 53 17.50 -15.98 0.04
C TRP A 53 18.86 -15.31 -0.12
N ILE A 54 19.91 -15.90 0.44
CA ILE A 54 21.30 -15.42 0.27
C ILE A 54 21.70 -15.50 -1.21
N ASP A 55 21.41 -16.61 -1.87
CA ASP A 55 21.74 -16.79 -3.29
C ASP A 55 20.91 -15.88 -4.21
N PHE A 56 19.63 -15.68 -3.90
CA PHE A 56 18.80 -14.69 -4.60
C PHE A 56 19.39 -13.29 -4.50
N ASN A 57 19.83 -12.85 -3.32
CA ASN A 57 20.39 -11.52 -3.13
C ASN A 57 21.72 -11.32 -3.86
N LYS A 58 22.54 -12.35 -4.01
CA LYS A 58 23.78 -12.29 -4.82
C LYS A 58 23.49 -12.05 -6.30
N ASN A 59 22.35 -12.56 -6.79
CA ASN A 59 21.92 -12.50 -8.18
C ASN A 59 20.67 -11.61 -8.35
N ALA A 60 20.41 -10.69 -7.41
CA ALA A 60 19.24 -9.83 -7.45
C ALA A 60 19.23 -9.00 -8.75
N PRO A 61 18.05 -8.77 -9.36
CA PRO A 61 17.95 -7.92 -10.54
C PRO A 61 18.42 -6.49 -10.23
N GLU A 62 18.89 -5.82 -11.28
CA GLU A 62 19.31 -4.42 -11.16
C GLU A 62 18.18 -3.54 -10.63
N LYS A 63 18.56 -2.60 -9.76
CA LYS A 63 17.60 -1.63 -9.20
C LYS A 63 17.20 -0.62 -10.26
N THR A 64 15.95 -0.67 -10.69
CA THR A 64 15.42 0.20 -11.75
C THR A 64 14.67 1.43 -11.22
N ILE A 65 14.24 1.41 -9.95
CA ILE A 65 13.51 2.51 -9.34
C ILE A 65 14.52 3.45 -8.66
N PRO A 66 14.54 4.75 -9.03
CA PRO A 66 15.42 5.72 -8.37
C PRO A 66 15.10 5.81 -6.87
N ARG A 67 16.12 6.16 -6.10
CA ARG A 67 15.99 6.38 -4.65
C ARG A 67 16.26 7.84 -4.33
N ILE A 68 15.51 8.35 -3.37
CA ILE A 68 15.77 9.66 -2.81
C ILE A 68 17.11 9.62 -2.06
N LYS A 69 17.94 10.61 -2.31
CA LYS A 69 19.21 10.75 -1.59
C LYS A 69 18.92 10.91 -0.09
N ASP A 70 19.62 10.16 0.73
CA ASP A 70 19.54 10.20 2.19
C ASP A 70 18.12 9.96 2.77
N GLU A 71 17.22 9.37 1.95
CA GLU A 71 15.84 9.05 2.33
C GLU A 71 15.06 10.26 2.92
N THR A 72 15.30 11.46 2.37
CA THR A 72 14.70 12.73 2.84
C THR A 72 13.61 13.24 1.87
N PRO A 73 12.34 12.79 2.00
CA PRO A 73 11.26 13.20 1.09
C PRO A 73 11.02 14.72 1.04
N VAL A 74 11.28 15.42 2.15
CA VAL A 74 11.13 16.88 2.21
C VAL A 74 12.18 17.59 1.34
N GLU A 75 13.42 17.11 1.35
CA GLU A 75 14.48 17.66 0.50
C GLU A 75 14.22 17.36 -0.97
N GLU A 76 13.73 16.17 -1.29
CA GLU A 76 13.29 15.86 -2.66
C GLU A 76 12.24 16.85 -3.14
N TRP A 77 11.22 17.09 -2.33
CA TRP A 77 10.14 18.00 -2.66
C TRP A 77 10.66 19.43 -2.90
N VAL A 78 11.50 19.96 -2.02
CA VAL A 78 12.13 21.27 -2.17
C VAL A 78 13.00 21.34 -3.43
N ASN A 79 13.80 20.31 -3.70
CA ASN A 79 14.65 20.23 -4.89
C ASN A 79 13.81 20.14 -6.17
N SER A 80 12.70 19.41 -6.14
CA SER A 80 11.79 19.32 -7.27
C SER A 80 11.16 20.67 -7.63
N ILE A 81 10.76 21.47 -6.61
CA ILE A 81 10.28 22.83 -6.82
C ILE A 81 11.38 23.73 -7.43
N LYS A 82 12.60 23.65 -6.90
CA LYS A 82 13.71 24.49 -7.36
C LYS A 82 14.17 24.17 -8.79
N ASN A 83 14.07 22.91 -9.20
CA ASN A 83 14.58 22.43 -10.49
C ASN A 83 13.47 22.12 -11.51
N ASP A 84 12.22 22.44 -11.20
CA ASP A 84 11.05 22.14 -12.02
C ASP A 84 10.99 20.66 -12.44
N THR A 85 11.20 19.77 -11.48
CA THR A 85 11.16 18.31 -11.68
C THR A 85 10.02 17.68 -10.90
N LEU A 86 9.57 16.50 -11.32
CA LEU A 86 8.51 15.77 -10.64
C LEU A 86 9.10 14.93 -9.49
N PRO A 87 8.65 15.10 -8.23
CA PRO A 87 9.09 14.24 -7.14
C PRO A 87 8.53 12.81 -7.29
N LEU A 88 9.21 11.82 -6.72
CA LEU A 88 8.75 10.43 -6.74
C LEU A 88 7.40 10.25 -6.04
N SER A 89 7.14 11.04 -5.01
CA SER A 89 5.87 11.06 -4.26
C SER A 89 4.86 12.09 -4.80
N ASN A 90 4.80 12.25 -6.14
CA ASN A 90 3.85 13.15 -6.78
C ASN A 90 2.39 12.68 -6.61
N PHE A 91 1.43 13.56 -6.91
CA PHE A 91 0.01 13.27 -6.72
C PHE A 91 -0.50 12.15 -7.62
N GLU A 92 0.01 12.00 -8.84
CA GLU A 92 -0.40 10.93 -9.74
C GLU A 92 -0.13 9.55 -9.13
N TYR A 93 1.05 9.37 -8.55
CA TYR A 93 1.39 8.15 -7.81
C TYR A 93 0.64 8.05 -6.47
N SER A 94 0.64 9.12 -5.69
CA SER A 94 0.14 9.11 -4.31
C SER A 94 -1.38 9.04 -4.23
N ALA A 95 -2.11 9.56 -5.23
CA ALA A 95 -3.56 9.51 -5.26
C ALA A 95 -4.08 8.06 -5.32
N GLY A 96 -3.57 7.25 -6.24
CA GLY A 96 -3.97 5.84 -6.34
C GLY A 96 -3.64 5.02 -5.08
N LEU A 97 -2.47 5.27 -4.48
CA LEU A 97 -2.11 4.62 -3.22
C LEU A 97 -3.03 5.02 -2.06
N THR A 98 -3.39 6.31 -1.98
CA THR A 98 -4.31 6.82 -0.97
C THR A 98 -5.71 6.27 -1.16
N GLU A 99 -6.20 6.21 -2.40
CA GLU A 99 -7.49 5.62 -2.75
C GLU A 99 -7.58 4.17 -2.29
N MET A 100 -6.58 3.35 -2.60
CA MET A 100 -6.52 1.96 -2.15
C MET A 100 -6.57 1.85 -0.62
N ALA A 101 -5.81 2.68 0.10
CA ALA A 101 -5.81 2.68 1.56
C ALA A 101 -7.17 3.08 2.15
N LEU A 102 -7.82 4.11 1.58
CA LEU A 102 -9.14 4.56 2.03
C LEU A 102 -10.25 3.56 1.74
N LEU A 103 -10.21 2.87 0.60
CA LEU A 103 -11.12 1.76 0.30
C LEU A 103 -10.96 0.63 1.31
N GLY A 104 -9.73 0.30 1.70
CA GLY A 104 -9.46 -0.65 2.78
C GLY A 104 -10.06 -0.22 4.11
N CYS A 105 -10.01 1.06 4.45
CA CYS A 105 -10.65 1.60 5.65
C CYS A 105 -12.18 1.49 5.59
N LEU A 106 -12.78 1.70 4.43
CA LEU A 106 -14.23 1.50 4.24
C LEU A 106 -14.61 0.02 4.38
N ALA A 107 -13.90 -0.88 3.71
CA ALA A 107 -14.12 -2.32 3.80
C ALA A 107 -14.06 -2.79 5.27
N GLN A 108 -13.08 -2.32 6.02
CA GLN A 108 -12.93 -2.61 7.44
C GLN A 108 -14.10 -2.04 8.27
N ARG A 109 -14.45 -0.77 8.06
CA ARG A 109 -15.51 -0.10 8.81
C ARG A 109 -16.87 -0.80 8.66
N PHE A 110 -17.17 -1.27 7.45
CA PHE A 110 -18.43 -1.92 7.13
C PHE A 110 -18.36 -3.45 7.19
N ASN A 111 -17.18 -4.01 7.50
CA ASN A 111 -16.90 -5.44 7.50
C ASN A 111 -17.46 -6.13 6.25
N ALA A 112 -17.11 -5.62 5.08
CA ALA A 112 -17.66 -6.05 3.81
C ALA A 112 -16.60 -6.14 2.72
N ASP A 113 -16.80 -7.06 1.78
CA ASP A 113 -16.09 -7.07 0.52
C ASP A 113 -16.67 -5.99 -0.38
N LEU A 114 -15.81 -5.17 -0.97
CA LEU A 114 -16.17 -4.04 -1.81
C LEU A 114 -15.74 -4.28 -3.26
N GLU A 115 -16.67 -4.10 -4.20
CA GLU A 115 -16.38 -4.05 -5.63
C GLU A 115 -16.31 -2.59 -6.05
N TYR A 116 -15.10 -2.14 -6.41
CA TYR A 116 -14.86 -0.76 -6.75
C TYR A 116 -14.56 -0.57 -8.24
N ASN A 117 -15.27 0.35 -8.86
CA ASN A 117 -15.01 0.80 -10.22
C ASN A 117 -14.24 2.12 -10.18
N ALA A 118 -12.94 2.07 -10.46
CA ALA A 118 -12.04 3.23 -10.39
C ALA A 118 -12.41 4.33 -11.42
N ASP A 119 -12.80 3.96 -12.63
CA ASP A 119 -13.16 4.94 -13.67
C ASP A 119 -14.37 5.79 -13.30
N LYS A 120 -15.28 5.22 -12.52
CA LYS A 120 -16.50 5.89 -12.05
C LYS A 120 -16.40 6.37 -10.62
N MET A 121 -15.28 6.06 -9.94
CA MET A 121 -15.08 6.28 -8.50
C MET A 121 -16.32 5.84 -7.71
N LYS A 122 -16.72 4.57 -7.89
CA LYS A 122 -17.98 4.05 -7.36
C LYS A 122 -17.82 2.64 -6.78
N ILE A 123 -18.42 2.41 -5.61
CA ILE A 123 -18.61 1.05 -5.05
C ILE A 123 -19.90 0.49 -5.65
N THR A 124 -19.79 -0.63 -6.38
CA THR A 124 -20.87 -1.13 -7.22
C THR A 124 -21.78 -2.13 -6.52
N ASN A 125 -21.29 -2.81 -5.50
CA ASN A 125 -22.02 -3.86 -4.77
C ASN A 125 -22.64 -3.40 -3.45
N ARG A 126 -22.36 -2.17 -2.97
CA ARG A 126 -22.80 -1.66 -1.67
C ARG A 126 -23.08 -0.15 -1.76
N GLU A 127 -24.33 0.19 -2.05
CA GLU A 127 -24.78 1.59 -2.18
C GLU A 127 -24.67 2.37 -0.86
N ASP A 128 -24.90 1.72 0.26
CA ASP A 128 -24.74 2.30 1.60
C ASP A 128 -23.29 2.68 1.89
N VAL A 129 -22.31 1.95 1.36
CA VAL A 129 -20.86 2.26 1.49
C VAL A 129 -20.45 3.29 0.45
N ASP A 130 -20.99 3.23 -0.77
CA ASP A 130 -20.72 4.18 -1.85
C ASP A 130 -20.99 5.64 -1.44
N ALA A 131 -22.01 5.86 -0.64
CA ALA A 131 -22.33 7.18 -0.08
C ALA A 131 -21.20 7.80 0.76
N PHE A 132 -20.25 7.00 1.25
CA PHE A 132 -19.10 7.48 2.03
C PHE A 132 -17.89 7.88 1.16
N LEU A 133 -17.89 7.60 -0.13
CA LEU A 133 -16.83 8.06 -1.04
C LEU A 133 -16.85 9.58 -1.19
N LYS A 134 -18.03 10.17 -1.20
CA LYS A 134 -18.21 11.64 -1.23
C LYS A 134 -19.14 12.07 -0.10
N PRO A 135 -18.65 12.15 1.13
CA PRO A 135 -19.48 12.59 2.25
C PRO A 135 -19.94 14.05 2.03
N PRO A 136 -21.13 14.42 2.56
CA PRO A 136 -21.64 15.76 2.38
C PRO A 136 -20.67 16.79 2.97
N VAL A 137 -20.41 17.84 2.20
CA VAL A 137 -19.56 18.94 2.64
C VAL A 137 -20.34 19.95 3.50
N ARG A 138 -19.61 20.68 4.31
CA ARG A 138 -20.17 21.76 5.13
C ARG A 138 -20.86 22.80 4.25
N LYS A 139 -21.96 23.39 4.75
CA LYS A 139 -22.69 24.46 4.06
C LYS A 139 -21.73 25.58 3.60
N GLY A 140 -21.79 25.93 2.32
CA GLY A 140 -20.92 26.92 1.69
C GLY A 140 -19.60 26.39 1.14
N TRP A 141 -19.41 25.08 1.18
CA TRP A 141 -18.27 24.36 0.57
C TRP A 141 -18.76 23.38 -0.48
N SER A 142 -17.94 23.12 -1.48
CA SER A 142 -18.18 22.10 -2.50
C SER A 142 -16.88 21.38 -2.86
N TYR A 143 -17.00 20.20 -3.45
CA TYR A 143 -15.84 19.48 -3.99
C TYR A 143 -15.31 20.05 -5.32
N GLY A 144 -15.92 21.10 -5.83
CA GLY A 144 -15.72 21.57 -7.20
C GLY A 144 -16.56 20.75 -8.22
N GLU A 145 -16.92 21.38 -9.32
CA GLU A 145 -17.82 20.80 -10.33
C GLU A 145 -17.11 19.83 -11.31
N GLN A 146 -15.81 19.55 -11.12
CA GLN A 146 -14.99 18.78 -12.06
C GLN A 146 -14.56 17.39 -11.55
N PHE A 147 -15.27 16.84 -10.57
CA PHE A 147 -15.04 15.47 -10.09
C PHE A 147 -16.31 14.65 -10.14
#